data_a1ba3c035c10afaadfcf1dcc9d812d0a
#
_entry.id   a1ba3c035c10afaadfcf1dcc9d812d0a
#
_cell.length_a   1.000
_cell.length_b   1.000
_cell.length_c   1.000
_cell.angle_alpha   90.00
_cell.angle_beta   90.00
_cell.angle_gamma   90.00
#
_symmetry.space_group_name_H-M   'P 1'
#
loop_
_entity.id
_entity.type
_entity.pdbx_description
1 polymer ?
#
loop_
_entity_poly.entity_id
_entity_poly.type
_entity_poly.pdbx_seq_one_letter_code
_entity_poly.pdbx_strand_id
1 'polypeptide(L)'
;DYSAGGCPVLLTEIQSQNKITYSEDFSNASWVKNNITITSNNTISPDGSLNADKYFGATTAQDLNVAINITGTFTYSVFVKYINSKYIRLRVDSTSTWFDIENEIIATNQFNDASIESFDNGWYRLSVTNTTAGTFNNFYIHPHSTDNTTSEQNEGEFYIWGAQLEVQPAATSYIKTTGTPQTREADLVNGAG
;
A
#
# COMPACT_ATOMS: atom_id res chain seq x y z
N ASP A 1 9.04 6.44 23.57
CA ASP A 1 9.98 7.54 23.68
C ASP A 1 9.80 8.23 25.04
N TYR A 2 10.77 8.07 25.94
CA TYR A 2 10.75 8.68 27.29
C TYR A 2 11.37 10.10 27.33
N SER A 3 11.48 10.74 26.18
CA SER A 3 12.30 11.96 26.03
C SER A 3 11.68 13.25 26.58
N ALA A 4 10.50 13.23 27.20
CA ALA A 4 9.85 14.46 27.67
C ALA A 4 9.06 14.36 28.98
N GLY A 5 9.26 13.33 29.81
CA GLY A 5 8.60 13.20 31.12
C GLY A 5 7.06 13.09 31.06
N GLY A 6 6.50 12.78 29.89
CA GLY A 6 5.09 12.47 29.69
C GLY A 6 4.81 10.99 29.95
N CYS A 7 3.62 10.66 30.45
CA CYS A 7 3.14 9.27 30.46
C CYS A 7 3.19 8.70 29.03
N PRO A 8 3.63 7.45 28.85
CA PRO A 8 3.54 6.79 27.55
C PRO A 8 2.08 6.81 27.09
N VAL A 9 1.85 7.37 25.91
CA VAL A 9 0.53 7.33 25.27
C VAL A 9 0.34 5.92 24.73
N LEU A 10 -0.62 5.19 25.28
CA LEU A 10 -1.04 3.92 24.73
C LEU A 10 -1.82 4.19 23.44
N LEU A 11 -1.19 3.94 22.30
CA LEU A 11 -1.88 3.97 21.02
C LEU A 11 -2.69 2.67 20.90
N THR A 12 -4.00 2.79 20.99
CA THR A 12 -4.92 1.68 20.75
C THR A 12 -5.40 1.72 19.32
N GLU A 13 -5.39 0.57 18.66
CA GLU A 13 -5.93 0.41 17.33
C GLU A 13 -7.32 -0.22 17.38
N ILE A 14 -8.22 0.32 16.57
CA ILE A 14 -9.55 -0.25 16.38
C ILE A 14 -9.46 -1.58 15.63
N GLN A 15 -10.50 -2.42 15.77
CA GLN A 15 -10.62 -3.62 14.94
C GLN A 15 -10.56 -3.24 13.46
N SER A 16 -9.75 -3.96 12.69
CA SER A 16 -9.65 -3.77 11.26
C SER A 16 -9.47 -5.08 10.51
N GLN A 17 -9.80 -5.09 9.22
CA GLN A 17 -9.68 -6.25 8.36
C GLN A 17 -8.98 -5.87 7.05
N ASN A 18 -7.91 -6.61 6.71
CA ASN A 18 -7.33 -6.54 5.38
C ASN A 18 -8.19 -7.36 4.40
N LYS A 19 -8.77 -6.69 3.41
CA LYS A 19 -9.63 -7.30 2.38
C LYS A 19 -8.85 -7.97 1.25
N ILE A 20 -7.57 -7.63 1.05
CA ILE A 20 -6.69 -8.28 0.09
C ILE A 20 -6.42 -9.70 0.59
N THR A 21 -6.52 -10.69 -0.28
CA THR A 21 -6.39 -12.11 0.12
C THR A 21 -4.95 -12.62 0.15
N TYR A 22 -4.06 -12.02 -0.66
CA TYR A 22 -2.63 -12.34 -0.73
C TYR A 22 -1.82 -11.06 -0.64
N SER A 23 -1.57 -10.60 0.58
CA SER A 23 -1.00 -9.28 0.84
C SER A 23 0.52 -9.18 0.60
N GLU A 24 1.22 -10.31 0.55
CA GLU A 24 2.68 -10.40 0.35
C GLU A 24 3.07 -11.18 -0.90
N ASP A 25 2.16 -11.97 -1.47
CA ASP A 25 2.40 -12.78 -2.67
C ASP A 25 1.78 -12.12 -3.90
N PHE A 26 2.50 -11.21 -4.54
CA PHE A 26 2.06 -10.52 -5.75
C PHE A 26 2.22 -11.38 -7.00
N SER A 27 2.88 -12.54 -6.90
CA SER A 27 2.93 -13.54 -7.97
C SER A 27 1.63 -14.34 -8.10
N ASN A 28 0.83 -14.39 -7.04
CA ASN A 28 -0.44 -15.11 -6.98
C ASN A 28 -1.42 -14.68 -8.08
N ALA A 29 -2.25 -15.62 -8.53
CA ALA A 29 -3.24 -15.39 -9.59
C ALA A 29 -4.38 -14.42 -9.19
N SER A 30 -4.58 -14.14 -7.90
CA SER A 30 -5.50 -13.10 -7.43
C SER A 30 -5.08 -11.69 -7.84
N TRP A 31 -3.78 -11.49 -8.09
CA TRP A 31 -3.24 -10.28 -8.66
C TRP A 31 -3.16 -10.39 -10.19
N VAL A 32 -3.84 -9.52 -10.89
CA VAL A 32 -3.73 -9.39 -12.35
C VAL A 32 -2.45 -8.63 -12.68
N LYS A 33 -1.65 -9.20 -13.57
CA LYS A 33 -0.35 -8.69 -14.01
C LYS A 33 -0.40 -8.37 -15.50
N ASN A 34 -0.47 -7.09 -15.85
CA ASN A 34 -0.46 -6.65 -17.24
C ASN A 34 0.92 -6.08 -17.60
N ASN A 35 1.61 -6.71 -18.55
CA ASN A 35 2.94 -6.31 -19.04
C ASN A 35 3.98 -6.09 -17.93
N ILE A 36 3.91 -6.88 -16.88
CA ILE A 36 4.83 -6.85 -15.75
C ILE A 36 5.35 -8.23 -15.40
N THR A 37 6.46 -8.27 -14.71
CA THR A 37 7.02 -9.47 -14.08
C THR A 37 7.15 -9.22 -12.57
N ILE A 38 6.72 -10.20 -11.79
CA ILE A 38 6.97 -10.26 -10.34
C ILE A 38 8.03 -11.31 -10.08
N THR A 39 9.10 -10.92 -9.38
CA THR A 39 10.11 -11.86 -8.86
C THR A 39 9.89 -11.98 -7.36
N SER A 40 9.40 -13.13 -6.93
CA SER A 40 9.01 -13.36 -5.54
C SER A 40 10.22 -13.46 -4.61
N ASN A 41 10.03 -13.01 -3.36
CA ASN A 41 11.00 -13.14 -2.26
C ASN A 41 12.40 -12.59 -2.62
N ASN A 42 12.45 -11.42 -3.23
CA ASN A 42 13.67 -10.87 -3.83
C ASN A 42 14.49 -10.01 -2.85
N THR A 43 13.88 -9.49 -1.79
CA THR A 43 14.57 -8.68 -0.77
C THR A 43 13.92 -8.80 0.61
N ILE A 44 14.64 -8.31 1.62
CA ILE A 44 14.14 -8.24 3.01
C ILE A 44 13.04 -7.17 3.08
N SER A 45 11.89 -7.55 3.59
CA SER A 45 10.73 -6.69 3.81
C SER A 45 10.81 -5.91 5.14
N PRO A 46 9.87 -5.00 5.42
CA PRO A 46 9.79 -4.29 6.70
C PRO A 46 9.65 -5.20 7.94
N ASP A 47 9.16 -6.44 7.79
CA ASP A 47 9.05 -7.40 8.89
C ASP A 47 10.36 -8.16 9.20
N GLY A 48 11.42 -7.89 8.42
CA GLY A 48 12.74 -8.53 8.58
C GLY A 48 12.90 -9.87 7.86
N SER A 49 11.88 -10.34 7.15
CA SER A 49 11.89 -11.61 6.43
C SER A 49 12.27 -11.41 4.95
N LEU A 50 12.84 -12.44 4.30
CA LEU A 50 13.09 -12.44 2.86
C LEU A 50 11.80 -12.83 2.12
N ASN A 51 10.83 -11.90 2.03
CA ASN A 51 9.49 -12.13 1.46
C ASN A 51 8.92 -10.93 0.70
N ALA A 52 9.72 -9.91 0.44
CA ALA A 52 9.32 -8.82 -0.44
C ALA A 52 9.59 -9.16 -1.90
N ASP A 53 8.63 -8.85 -2.76
CA ASP A 53 8.70 -9.12 -4.18
C ASP A 53 9.34 -7.95 -4.94
N LYS A 54 9.93 -8.24 -6.12
CA LYS A 54 10.38 -7.21 -7.06
C LYS A 54 9.37 -7.09 -8.19
N TYR A 55 8.87 -5.89 -8.38
CA TYR A 55 8.08 -5.48 -9.54
C TYR A 55 9.02 -5.03 -10.65
N PHE A 56 8.81 -5.52 -11.86
CA PHE A 56 9.42 -5.03 -13.09
C PHE A 56 8.33 -4.79 -14.13
N GLY A 57 8.24 -3.58 -14.63
CA GLY A 57 7.34 -3.20 -15.71
C GLY A 57 8.10 -2.85 -16.97
N ALA A 58 7.70 -3.43 -18.10
CA ALA A 58 8.51 -3.46 -19.31
C ALA A 58 8.25 -2.34 -20.31
N THR A 59 7.22 -1.51 -20.24
CA THR A 59 7.07 -0.35 -21.13
C THR A 59 5.73 0.40 -20.99
N THR A 60 4.73 0.10 -21.78
CA THR A 60 3.43 0.83 -21.78
C THR A 60 2.29 -0.07 -21.33
N ALA A 61 1.24 0.53 -20.77
CA ALA A 61 0.04 -0.18 -20.31
C ALA A 61 0.35 -1.31 -19.32
N GLN A 62 1.21 -1.02 -18.34
CA GLN A 62 1.60 -1.94 -17.28
C GLN A 62 0.81 -1.65 -16.02
N ASP A 63 0.31 -2.69 -15.38
CA ASP A 63 -0.30 -2.57 -14.05
C ASP A 63 -0.26 -3.88 -13.27
N LEU A 64 -0.26 -3.73 -11.97
CA LEU A 64 -0.55 -4.75 -11.00
C LEU A 64 -1.86 -4.36 -10.33
N ASN A 65 -2.87 -5.21 -10.41
CA ASN A 65 -4.16 -4.86 -9.83
C ASN A 65 -4.86 -6.05 -9.16
N VAL A 66 -5.78 -5.72 -8.25
CA VAL A 66 -6.69 -6.66 -7.60
C VAL A 66 -8.12 -6.11 -7.65
N ALA A 67 -9.07 -6.98 -7.93
CA ALA A 67 -10.50 -6.64 -7.98
C ALA A 67 -11.17 -7.01 -6.65
N ILE A 68 -11.63 -6.01 -5.90
CA ILE A 68 -12.34 -6.16 -4.62
C ILE A 68 -13.43 -5.10 -4.54
N ASN A 69 -14.67 -5.52 -4.31
CA ASN A 69 -15.79 -4.58 -4.15
C ASN A 69 -15.79 -3.98 -2.74
N ILE A 70 -15.65 -2.66 -2.68
CA ILE A 70 -15.74 -1.86 -1.44
C ILE A 70 -16.79 -0.76 -1.63
N THR A 71 -17.55 -0.47 -0.59
CA THR A 71 -18.53 0.62 -0.59
C THR A 71 -18.20 1.61 0.52
N GLY A 72 -18.19 2.91 0.19
CA GLY A 72 -17.97 4.01 1.13
C GLY A 72 -16.51 4.24 1.46
N THR A 73 -16.23 4.49 2.73
CA THR A 73 -14.89 4.82 3.23
C THR A 73 -13.95 3.63 3.15
N PHE A 74 -12.74 3.86 2.64
CA PHE A 74 -11.66 2.87 2.66
C PHE A 74 -10.29 3.55 2.73
N THR A 75 -9.29 2.79 3.18
CA THR A 75 -7.88 3.12 3.00
C THR A 75 -7.18 1.96 2.30
N TYR A 76 -6.48 2.28 1.21
CA TYR A 76 -5.63 1.36 0.46
C TYR A 76 -4.17 1.72 0.67
N SER A 77 -3.36 0.78 1.10
CA SER A 77 -1.94 0.99 1.37
C SER A 77 -1.07 -0.15 0.86
N VAL A 78 0.22 0.15 0.63
CA VAL A 78 1.23 -0.82 0.22
C VAL A 78 2.61 -0.32 0.63
N PHE A 79 3.51 -1.24 0.97
CA PHE A 79 4.91 -0.92 1.18
C PHE A 79 5.69 -1.04 -0.11
N VAL A 80 6.52 -0.03 -0.37
CA VAL A 80 7.39 0.03 -1.55
C VAL A 80 8.80 0.45 -1.15
N LYS A 81 9.79 0.03 -1.96
CA LYS A 81 11.18 0.48 -1.82
C LYS A 81 11.74 0.80 -3.19
N TYR A 82 12.42 1.94 -3.28
CA TYR A 82 12.98 2.46 -4.52
C TYR A 82 14.06 1.54 -5.12
N ILE A 83 14.01 1.37 -6.45
CA ILE A 83 15.10 0.85 -7.27
C ILE A 83 15.43 1.90 -8.35
N ASN A 84 14.51 2.14 -9.28
CA ASN A 84 14.66 3.14 -10.33
C ASN A 84 13.35 3.82 -10.75
N SER A 85 12.19 3.36 -10.24
CA SER A 85 10.90 4.01 -10.48
C SER A 85 10.74 5.17 -9.53
N LYS A 86 10.86 6.40 -10.03
CA LYS A 86 10.74 7.61 -9.21
C LYS A 86 9.34 7.78 -8.65
N TYR A 87 8.32 7.61 -9.49
CA TYR A 87 6.93 7.75 -9.07
C TYR A 87 6.26 6.39 -8.98
N ILE A 88 5.52 6.17 -7.89
CA ILE A 88 4.56 5.08 -7.75
C ILE A 88 3.16 5.70 -7.70
N ARG A 89 2.28 5.21 -8.55
CA ARG A 89 0.88 5.62 -8.61
C ARG A 89 0.00 4.56 -7.95
N LEU A 90 -0.73 4.95 -6.92
CA LEU A 90 -1.87 4.17 -6.43
C LEU A 90 -3.13 4.69 -7.10
N ARG A 91 -3.89 3.77 -7.71
CA ARG A 91 -5.14 4.10 -8.39
C ARG A 91 -6.26 3.20 -7.90
N VAL A 92 -7.43 3.77 -7.72
CA VAL A 92 -8.67 3.04 -7.48
C VAL A 92 -9.68 3.50 -8.52
N ASP A 93 -10.10 2.59 -9.39
CA ASP A 93 -10.91 2.87 -10.59
C ASP A 93 -10.31 4.01 -11.42
N SER A 94 -10.89 5.23 -11.38
CA SER A 94 -10.41 6.40 -12.11
C SER A 94 -9.63 7.42 -11.26
N THR A 95 -9.61 7.26 -9.93
CA THR A 95 -8.97 8.19 -8.99
C THR A 95 -7.54 7.75 -8.67
N SER A 96 -6.62 8.69 -8.57
CA SER A 96 -5.19 8.37 -8.45
C SER A 96 -4.42 9.31 -7.52
N THR A 97 -3.35 8.80 -6.94
CA THR A 97 -2.30 9.58 -6.29
C THR A 97 -0.94 9.11 -6.78
N TRP A 98 -0.04 10.07 -7.06
CA TRP A 98 1.35 9.83 -7.43
C TRP A 98 2.25 10.16 -6.26
N PHE A 99 3.11 9.23 -5.90
CA PHE A 99 4.10 9.36 -4.83
C PHE A 99 5.49 9.40 -5.46
N ASP A 100 6.24 10.47 -5.23
CA ASP A 100 7.67 10.55 -5.55
C ASP A 100 8.45 9.91 -4.42
N ILE A 101 8.77 8.63 -4.58
CA ILE A 101 9.44 7.84 -3.53
C ILE A 101 10.95 8.11 -3.46
N GLU A 102 11.53 8.78 -4.47
CA GLU A 102 12.91 9.24 -4.42
C GLU A 102 13.08 10.45 -3.50
N ASN A 103 12.09 11.37 -3.50
CA ASN A 103 12.10 12.60 -2.70
C ASN A 103 11.16 12.55 -1.48
N GLU A 104 10.49 11.43 -1.24
CA GLU A 104 9.58 11.21 -0.10
C GLU A 104 8.41 12.22 -0.04
N ILE A 105 7.83 12.54 -1.18
CA ILE A 105 6.72 13.49 -1.27
C ILE A 105 5.49 12.90 -1.96
N ILE A 106 4.33 13.35 -1.52
CA ILE A 106 3.07 13.16 -2.25
C ILE A 106 3.06 14.21 -3.36
N ALA A 107 3.12 13.76 -4.61
CA ALA A 107 3.09 14.64 -5.76
C ALA A 107 1.63 15.06 -6.05
N THR A 108 0.95 14.51 -7.03
CA THR A 108 -0.47 14.80 -7.25
C THR A 108 -1.35 13.84 -6.46
N ASN A 109 -2.31 14.37 -5.69
CA ASN A 109 -3.30 13.59 -4.94
C ASN A 109 -4.72 13.94 -5.38
N GLN A 110 -5.52 12.92 -5.74
CA GLN A 110 -6.93 13.04 -6.11
C GLN A 110 -7.88 12.38 -5.08
N PHE A 111 -7.36 11.73 -4.04
CA PHE A 111 -8.16 11.18 -2.94
C PHE A 111 -8.43 12.23 -1.85
N ASN A 112 -9.28 11.89 -0.88
CA ASN A 112 -9.55 12.76 0.26
C ASN A 112 -8.31 12.96 1.14
N ASP A 113 -7.50 11.89 1.25
CA ASP A 113 -6.23 11.94 1.97
C ASP A 113 -5.23 10.96 1.33
N ALA A 114 -3.94 11.24 1.53
CA ALA A 114 -2.84 10.37 1.13
C ALA A 114 -1.67 10.54 2.10
N SER A 115 -0.90 9.49 2.33
CA SER A 115 0.31 9.57 3.15
C SER A 115 1.46 8.77 2.58
N ILE A 116 2.68 9.22 2.88
CA ILE A 116 3.93 8.48 2.71
C ILE A 116 4.60 8.41 4.07
N GLU A 117 4.84 7.22 4.57
CA GLU A 117 5.45 6.95 5.86
C GLU A 117 6.74 6.19 5.67
N SER A 118 7.82 6.71 6.23
CA SER A 118 9.16 6.14 6.13
C SER A 118 9.37 5.00 7.12
N PHE A 119 9.97 3.92 6.66
CA PHE A 119 10.35 2.75 7.44
C PHE A 119 11.84 2.46 7.28
N ASP A 120 12.38 1.61 8.14
CA ASP A 120 13.79 1.23 8.10
C ASP A 120 14.20 0.65 6.74
N ASN A 121 15.49 0.80 6.42
CA ASN A 121 16.10 0.26 5.21
C ASN A 121 15.53 0.80 3.88
N GLY A 122 14.99 2.01 3.87
CA GLY A 122 14.49 2.68 2.66
C GLY A 122 13.14 2.16 2.16
N TRP A 123 12.34 1.58 3.04
CA TRP A 123 10.96 1.25 2.79
C TRP A 123 10.04 2.45 3.07
N TYR A 124 8.98 2.56 2.29
CA TYR A 124 7.90 3.53 2.49
C TYR A 124 6.56 2.82 2.47
N ARG A 125 5.68 3.17 3.37
CA ARG A 125 4.27 2.81 3.27
C ARG A 125 3.53 3.95 2.59
N LEU A 126 2.96 3.69 1.43
CA LEU A 126 2.10 4.61 0.71
C LEU A 126 0.66 4.29 1.04
N SER A 127 -0.16 5.29 1.31
CA SER A 127 -1.60 5.08 1.51
C SER A 127 -2.44 6.16 0.84
N VAL A 128 -3.65 5.77 0.42
CA VAL A 128 -4.69 6.65 -0.09
C VAL A 128 -6.00 6.35 0.62
N THR A 129 -6.70 7.40 1.04
CA THR A 129 -7.98 7.28 1.76
C THR A 129 -9.10 7.95 0.98
N ASN A 130 -10.19 7.22 0.82
CA ASN A 130 -11.45 7.74 0.31
C ASN A 130 -12.48 7.79 1.44
N THR A 131 -13.15 8.93 1.58
CA THR A 131 -14.26 9.11 2.54
C THR A 131 -15.58 9.43 1.87
N THR A 132 -15.60 9.46 0.52
CA THR A 132 -16.83 9.75 -0.24
C THR A 132 -17.66 8.48 -0.42
N ALA A 133 -18.98 8.66 -0.53
CA ALA A 133 -19.89 7.57 -0.86
C ALA A 133 -19.62 7.08 -2.29
N GLY A 134 -19.70 5.78 -2.51
CA GLY A 134 -19.49 5.15 -3.81
C GLY A 134 -19.19 3.68 -3.68
N THR A 135 -19.13 3.00 -4.82
CA THR A 135 -18.65 1.61 -4.92
C THR A 135 -17.37 1.62 -5.73
N PHE A 136 -16.35 0.96 -5.24
CA PHE A 136 -15.00 0.91 -5.80
C PHE A 136 -14.62 -0.55 -6.04
N ASN A 137 -13.97 -0.84 -7.16
CA ASN A 137 -13.81 -2.22 -7.62
C ASN A 137 -12.38 -2.64 -7.89
N ASN A 138 -11.52 -1.75 -8.41
CA ASN A 138 -10.21 -2.13 -8.89
C ASN A 138 -9.13 -1.27 -8.25
N PHE A 139 -8.17 -1.93 -7.63
CA PHE A 139 -7.06 -1.32 -6.88
C PHE A 139 -5.76 -1.63 -7.60
N TYR A 140 -5.05 -0.59 -8.04
CA TYR A 140 -3.89 -0.68 -8.91
C TYR A 140 -2.63 -0.10 -8.29
N ILE A 141 -1.50 -0.65 -8.68
CA ILE A 141 -0.16 -0.16 -8.37
C ILE A 141 0.61 -0.07 -9.69
N HIS A 142 1.12 1.12 -10.00
CA HIS A 142 1.86 1.39 -11.24
C HIS A 142 3.15 2.15 -10.96
N PRO A 143 4.28 1.84 -11.62
CA PRO A 143 5.38 2.76 -11.74
C PRO A 143 5.02 3.87 -12.74
N HIS A 144 5.54 5.07 -12.52
CA HIS A 144 5.43 6.20 -13.44
C HIS A 144 6.75 6.94 -13.55
N SER A 145 7.00 7.57 -14.71
CA SER A 145 8.16 8.45 -14.92
C SER A 145 7.90 9.89 -14.53
N THR A 146 6.64 10.30 -14.60
CA THR A 146 6.21 11.69 -14.37
C THR A 146 4.97 11.75 -13.50
N ASP A 147 4.82 12.86 -12.78
CA ASP A 147 3.64 13.15 -11.99
C ASP A 147 2.41 13.46 -12.88
N ASN A 148 1.23 13.14 -12.36
CA ASN A 148 -0.08 13.51 -12.94
C ASN A 148 -0.31 13.08 -14.40
N THR A 149 0.32 12.00 -14.85
CA THR A 149 0.08 11.44 -16.18
C THR A 149 -0.60 10.09 -16.08
N THR A 150 -1.43 9.75 -17.06
CA THR A 150 -2.13 8.47 -17.13
C THR A 150 -1.58 7.55 -18.23
N SER A 151 -0.78 8.08 -19.12
CA SER A 151 -0.31 7.41 -20.34
C SER A 151 1.18 7.06 -20.35
N GLU A 152 1.98 7.65 -19.47
CA GLU A 152 3.42 7.43 -19.47
C GLU A 152 3.83 6.47 -18.35
N GLN A 153 3.87 5.23 -18.73
CA GLN A 153 4.43 4.18 -17.91
C GLN A 153 5.71 3.76 -18.60
N ASN A 154 6.84 4.19 -18.05
CA ASN A 154 8.14 3.76 -18.54
C ASN A 154 8.58 2.48 -17.83
N GLU A 155 9.57 1.80 -18.42
CA GLU A 155 10.27 0.73 -17.73
C GLU A 155 10.66 1.17 -16.31
N GLY A 156 10.26 0.38 -15.33
CA GLY A 156 10.52 0.70 -13.94
C GLY A 156 10.53 -0.51 -13.03
N GLU A 157 11.39 -0.42 -12.03
CA GLU A 157 11.53 -1.42 -10.98
C GLU A 157 11.38 -0.80 -9.60
N PHE A 158 10.73 -1.52 -8.72
CA PHE A 158 10.68 -1.23 -7.28
C PHE A 158 10.42 -2.52 -6.51
N TYR A 159 10.74 -2.54 -5.22
CA TYR A 159 10.31 -3.62 -4.35
C TYR A 159 8.94 -3.31 -3.76
N ILE A 160 8.14 -4.36 -3.56
CA ILE A 160 6.77 -4.27 -3.09
C ILE A 160 6.50 -5.31 -2.00
N TRP A 161 5.72 -4.91 -0.99
CA TRP A 161 5.33 -5.79 0.11
C TRP A 161 4.07 -5.28 0.81
N GLY A 162 3.32 -6.15 1.48
CA GLY A 162 2.34 -5.79 2.48
C GLY A 162 1.19 -4.92 1.97
N ALA A 163 0.52 -5.28 0.87
CA ALA A 163 -0.66 -4.57 0.41
C ALA A 163 -1.85 -4.77 1.38
N GLN A 164 -2.56 -3.69 1.67
CA GLN A 164 -3.68 -3.69 2.61
C GLN A 164 -4.83 -2.81 2.13
N LEU A 165 -6.04 -3.33 2.19
CA LEU A 165 -7.29 -2.61 1.91
C LEU A 165 -8.23 -2.77 3.09
N GLU A 166 -8.58 -1.65 3.72
CA GLU A 166 -9.37 -1.59 4.94
C GLU A 166 -10.61 -0.71 4.73
N VAL A 167 -11.73 -1.07 5.36
CA VAL A 167 -12.94 -0.22 5.40
C VAL A 167 -12.80 0.71 6.62
N GLN A 168 -11.79 1.59 6.57
CA GLN A 168 -11.39 2.50 7.64
C GLN A 168 -10.92 3.83 7.04
N PRO A 169 -11.01 4.95 7.78
CA PRO A 169 -10.58 6.27 7.31
C PRO A 169 -9.07 6.53 7.43
N ALA A 170 -8.30 5.54 7.88
CA ALA A 170 -6.84 5.59 7.99
C ALA A 170 -6.27 4.17 7.91
N ALA A 171 -5.01 4.05 7.48
CA ALA A 171 -4.30 2.79 7.52
C ALA A 171 -3.99 2.42 8.98
N THR A 172 -4.30 1.18 9.37
CA THR A 172 -3.91 0.61 10.66
C THR A 172 -2.61 -0.18 10.52
N SER A 173 -2.07 -0.75 11.60
CA SER A 173 -0.92 -1.66 11.53
C SER A 173 -1.16 -2.77 10.51
N TYR A 174 -0.09 -3.19 9.84
CA TYR A 174 -0.18 -4.17 8.77
C TYR A 174 -0.80 -5.50 9.24
N ILE A 175 -1.74 -6.01 8.45
CA ILE A 175 -2.45 -7.28 8.68
C ILE A 175 -2.14 -8.23 7.52
N LYS A 176 -1.30 -9.24 7.78
CA LYS A 176 -0.94 -10.26 6.80
C LYS A 176 -2.13 -11.13 6.40
N THR A 177 -2.20 -11.46 5.11
CA THR A 177 -3.21 -12.39 4.57
C THR A 177 -2.55 -13.45 3.68
N THR A 178 -3.08 -14.68 3.71
CA THR A 178 -2.57 -15.83 2.96
C THR A 178 -3.70 -16.67 2.39
N GLY A 179 -4.55 -16.05 1.55
CA GLY A 179 -5.66 -16.73 0.86
C GLY A 179 -7.06 -16.23 1.23
N THR A 180 -7.25 -15.68 2.43
CA THR A 180 -8.53 -15.10 2.88
C THR A 180 -8.30 -13.77 3.59
N PRO A 181 -9.28 -12.84 3.58
CA PRO A 181 -9.24 -11.65 4.41
C PRO A 181 -8.99 -12.01 5.88
N GLN A 182 -8.14 -11.24 6.55
CA GLN A 182 -7.80 -11.44 7.96
C GLN A 182 -8.19 -10.22 8.78
N THR A 183 -8.71 -10.48 9.98
CA THR A 183 -9.12 -9.45 10.94
C THR A 183 -8.11 -9.40 12.09
N ARG A 184 -7.68 -8.20 12.45
CA ARG A 184 -7.04 -7.89 13.71
C ARG A 184 -8.11 -7.31 14.64
N GLU A 185 -8.24 -7.90 15.83
CA GLU A 185 -9.14 -7.40 16.86
C GLU A 185 -8.67 -6.05 17.40
N ALA A 186 -9.59 -5.27 17.97
CA ALA A 186 -9.26 -4.03 18.63
C ALA A 186 -8.38 -4.28 19.87
N ASP A 187 -7.46 -3.36 20.13
CA ASP A 187 -6.67 -3.41 21.34
C ASP A 187 -7.57 -3.22 22.57
N LEU A 188 -7.49 -4.14 23.52
CA LEU A 188 -8.20 -4.05 24.78
C LEU A 188 -7.35 -3.27 25.79
N VAL A 189 -7.76 -2.07 26.15
CA VAL A 189 -7.23 -1.40 27.33
C VAL A 189 -7.90 -2.00 28.56
N ASN A 190 -7.30 -3.05 29.10
CA ASN A 190 -7.68 -3.49 30.44
C ASN A 190 -7.12 -2.44 31.42
N GLY A 191 -8.00 -1.58 31.95
CA GLY A 191 -7.63 -0.60 32.94
C GLY A 191 -6.91 -1.31 34.09
N ALA A 192 -5.66 -0.93 34.34
CA ALA A 192 -5.03 -1.24 35.61
C ALA A 192 -5.80 -0.47 36.68
N GLY A 193 -6.62 -1.19 37.44
CA GLY A 193 -7.26 -0.65 38.62
C GLY A 193 -6.27 -0.54 39.77
#